data_5afc1484685a05d59af2f09810d97ad1
#
_entry.id   5afc1484685a05d59af2f09810d97ad1
#
_cell.length_a   1.000
_cell.length_b   1.000
_cell.length_c   1.000
_cell.angle_alpha   90.00
_cell.angle_beta   90.00
_cell.angle_gamma   90.00
#
_symmetry.space_group_name_H-M   'P 1'
#
loop_
_entity.id
_entity.type
_entity.pdbx_description
1 polymer ?
#
loop_
_entity_poly.entity_id
_entity_poly.type
_entity_poly.pdbx_seq_one_letter_code
_entity_poly.pdbx_strand_id
1 'polypeptide(L)'
;MIYNLINALYYSFIFYIAYSVLYRVIEIKKYVKKSNQDGTYNESYKIMYSKHLRSNCIVTSTIMGIFNFADNYTNTIFSMAIGIVIGLCLSYILKKYYPKPEENL
;
A
#
# COMPACT_ATOMS: atom_id res chain seq x y z
N MET A 1 -19.55 18.57 2.09
CA MET A 1 -19.23 17.29 1.40
C MET A 1 -17.96 17.38 0.57
N ILE A 2 -17.87 18.35 -0.35
CA ILE A 2 -16.68 18.53 -1.20
C ILE A 2 -15.43 18.77 -0.35
N TYR A 3 -15.54 19.59 0.68
CA TYR A 3 -14.43 19.90 1.58
C TYR A 3 -13.90 18.63 2.26
N ASN A 4 -14.80 17.78 2.76
CA ASN A 4 -14.41 16.53 3.41
C ASN A 4 -13.75 15.57 2.43
N LEU A 5 -14.20 15.53 1.19
CA LEU A 5 -13.61 14.70 0.15
C LEU A 5 -12.19 15.16 -0.17
N ILE A 6 -12.00 16.47 -0.37
CA ILE A 6 -10.67 17.04 -0.65
C ILE A 6 -9.72 16.76 0.50
N ASN A 7 -10.19 16.92 1.74
CA ASN A 7 -9.39 16.66 2.93
C ASN A 7 -8.97 15.18 3.02
N ALA A 8 -9.89 14.27 2.71
CA ALA A 8 -9.61 12.83 2.70
C ALA A 8 -8.60 12.46 1.62
N LEU A 9 -8.72 13.04 0.42
CA LEU A 9 -7.77 12.80 -0.66
C LEU A 9 -6.38 13.30 -0.30
N TYR A 10 -6.31 14.48 0.30
CA TYR A 10 -5.04 15.06 0.75
C TYR A 10 -4.38 14.18 1.83
N TYR A 11 -5.17 13.72 2.79
CA TYR A 11 -4.70 12.84 3.85
C TYR A 11 -4.19 11.52 3.29
N SER A 12 -4.92 10.93 2.37
CA SER A 12 -4.54 9.69 1.70
C SER A 12 -3.22 9.85 0.93
N PHE A 13 -3.07 10.97 0.22
CA PHE A 13 -1.87 11.26 -0.56
C PHE A 13 -0.63 11.38 0.35
N ILE A 14 -0.75 12.13 1.45
CA ILE A 14 0.35 12.29 2.39
C ILE A 14 0.71 10.94 3.02
N PHE A 15 -0.29 10.15 3.40
CA PHE A 15 -0.06 8.83 3.98
C PHE A 15 0.62 7.90 2.98
N TYR A 16 0.24 7.97 1.71
CA TYR A 16 0.88 7.17 0.66
C TYR A 16 2.36 7.50 0.55
N ILE A 17 2.71 8.78 0.52
CA ILE A 17 4.11 9.19 0.41
C ILE A 17 4.90 8.70 1.63
N ALA A 18 4.40 8.95 2.84
CA ALA A 18 5.07 8.56 4.08
C ALA A 18 5.25 7.04 4.16
N TYR A 19 4.20 6.29 3.89
CA TYR A 19 4.23 4.83 3.95
C TYR A 19 5.14 4.25 2.87
N SER A 20 5.10 4.81 1.66
CA SER A 20 5.95 4.37 0.56
C SER A 20 7.42 4.55 0.89
N VAL A 21 7.80 5.71 1.45
CA VAL A 21 9.20 5.97 1.82
C VAL A 21 9.63 5.04 2.96
N LEU A 22 8.80 4.90 4.00
CA LEU A 22 9.19 4.12 5.18
C LEU A 22 9.16 2.61 4.94
N TYR A 23 8.19 2.13 4.18
CA TYR A 23 8.00 0.68 4.01
C TYR A 23 8.67 0.16 2.74
N ARG A 24 8.33 0.74 1.59
CA ARG A 24 8.81 0.27 0.30
C ARG A 24 10.32 0.40 0.16
N VAL A 25 10.86 1.58 0.52
CA VAL A 25 12.30 1.83 0.39
C VAL A 25 13.08 0.92 1.32
N ILE A 26 12.63 0.77 2.57
CA ILE A 26 13.31 -0.09 3.55
C ILE A 26 13.28 -1.55 3.11
N GLU A 27 12.14 -2.05 2.65
CA GLU A 27 12.01 -3.45 2.21
C GLU A 27 12.88 -3.74 0.99
N ILE A 28 12.95 -2.82 0.03
CA ILE A 28 13.80 -3.00 -1.15
C ILE A 28 15.27 -2.97 -0.77
N LYS A 29 15.68 -2.09 0.14
CA LYS A 29 17.06 -2.05 0.61
C LYS A 29 17.45 -3.35 1.33
N LYS A 30 16.55 -3.88 2.15
CA LYS A 30 16.78 -5.17 2.82
C LYS A 30 16.98 -6.30 1.81
N TYR A 31 16.13 -6.34 0.78
CA TYR A 31 16.24 -7.36 -0.26
C TYR A 31 17.58 -7.25 -0.99
N VAL A 32 17.96 -6.06 -1.43
CA VAL A 32 19.21 -5.84 -2.16
C VAL A 32 20.41 -6.28 -1.32
N LYS A 33 20.45 -5.87 -0.06
CA LYS A 33 21.54 -6.21 0.85
C LYS A 33 21.66 -7.72 1.05
N LYS A 34 20.53 -8.38 1.35
CA LYS A 34 20.50 -9.82 1.60
C LYS A 34 20.87 -10.62 0.37
N SER A 35 20.30 -10.27 -0.78
CA SER A 35 20.54 -11.01 -2.02
C SER A 35 21.97 -10.82 -2.53
N ASN A 36 22.57 -9.65 -2.34
CA ASN A 36 23.97 -9.44 -2.68
C ASN A 36 24.91 -10.29 -1.81
N GLN A 37 24.59 -10.41 -0.53
CA GLN A 37 25.36 -11.26 0.39
C GLN A 37 25.26 -12.74 0.04
N ASP A 38 24.08 -13.18 -0.37
CA ASP A 38 23.81 -14.58 -0.71
C ASP A 38 24.13 -14.92 -2.16
N GLY A 39 24.47 -13.93 -3.00
CA GLY A 39 24.73 -14.13 -4.41
C GLY A 39 23.48 -14.47 -5.20
N THR A 40 22.29 -14.15 -4.69
CA THR A 40 21.01 -14.49 -5.32
C THR A 40 20.28 -13.28 -5.89
N TYR A 41 20.98 -12.16 -6.05
CA TYR A 41 20.38 -10.91 -6.53
C TYR A 41 19.81 -11.09 -7.94
N ASN A 42 18.55 -10.69 -8.11
CA ASN A 42 17.85 -10.73 -9.40
C ASN A 42 17.12 -9.40 -9.60
N GLU A 43 17.50 -8.67 -10.62
CA GLU A 43 16.93 -7.35 -10.89
C GLU A 43 15.45 -7.44 -11.28
N SER A 44 15.07 -8.45 -12.05
CA SER A 44 13.65 -8.66 -12.41
C SER A 44 12.80 -8.89 -11.17
N TYR A 45 13.29 -9.69 -10.23
CA TYR A 45 12.61 -9.92 -8.95
C TYR A 45 12.47 -8.62 -8.18
N LYS A 46 13.53 -7.81 -8.12
CA LYS A 46 13.51 -6.52 -7.43
C LYS A 46 12.43 -5.61 -7.99
N ILE A 47 12.33 -5.52 -9.32
CA ILE A 47 11.32 -4.68 -9.97
C ILE A 47 9.91 -5.16 -9.65
N MET A 48 9.65 -6.45 -9.75
CA MET A 48 8.35 -7.03 -9.44
C MET A 48 7.98 -6.85 -7.97
N TYR A 49 8.94 -7.05 -7.08
CA TYR A 49 8.75 -6.86 -5.64
C TYR A 49 8.42 -5.40 -5.32
N SER A 50 9.12 -4.47 -5.97
CA SER A 50 8.85 -3.04 -5.80
C SER A 50 7.43 -2.67 -6.23
N LYS A 51 6.96 -3.22 -7.36
CA LYS A 51 5.59 -3.00 -7.83
C LYS A 51 4.56 -3.57 -6.85
N HIS A 52 4.83 -4.75 -6.31
CA HIS A 52 3.94 -5.36 -5.31
C HIS A 52 3.86 -4.49 -4.05
N LEU A 53 4.99 -4.01 -3.54
CA LEU A 53 5.02 -3.13 -2.38
C LEU A 53 4.29 -1.82 -2.65
N ARG A 54 4.43 -1.28 -3.86
CA ARG A 54 3.71 -0.08 -4.26
C ARG A 54 2.19 -0.31 -4.22
N SER A 55 1.72 -1.46 -4.69
CA SER A 55 0.29 -1.77 -4.62
C SER A 55 -0.20 -1.86 -3.17
N ASN A 56 0.61 -2.42 -2.27
CA ASN A 56 0.27 -2.46 -0.84
C ASN A 56 0.19 -1.05 -0.26
N CYS A 57 1.07 -0.14 -0.67
CA CYS A 57 1.01 1.26 -0.24
C CYS A 57 -0.26 1.94 -0.71
N ILE A 58 -0.69 1.66 -1.96
CA ILE A 58 -1.93 2.21 -2.52
C ILE A 58 -3.13 1.72 -1.70
N VAL A 59 -3.19 0.42 -1.41
CA VAL A 59 -4.29 -0.15 -0.62
C VAL A 59 -4.35 0.49 0.77
N THR A 60 -3.23 0.56 1.47
CA THR A 60 -3.17 1.10 2.82
C THR A 60 -3.57 2.57 2.85
N SER A 61 -3.05 3.38 1.92
CA SER A 61 -3.38 4.80 1.86
C SER A 61 -4.86 5.03 1.51
N THR A 62 -5.43 4.17 0.65
CA THR A 62 -6.86 4.24 0.30
C THR A 62 -7.72 3.93 1.53
N ILE A 63 -7.36 2.91 2.31
CA ILE A 63 -8.08 2.58 3.54
C ILE A 63 -8.07 3.78 4.50
N MET A 64 -6.93 4.42 4.68
CA MET A 64 -6.81 5.57 5.57
C MET A 64 -7.60 6.77 5.07
N GLY A 65 -7.61 7.00 3.76
CA GLY A 65 -8.42 8.07 3.16
C GLY A 65 -9.91 7.85 3.34
N ILE A 66 -10.38 6.63 3.11
CA ILE A 66 -11.78 6.27 3.28
C ILE A 66 -12.18 6.38 4.76
N PHE A 67 -11.33 5.92 5.67
CA PHE A 67 -11.56 6.06 7.09
C PHE A 67 -11.74 7.55 7.47
N ASN A 68 -10.86 8.41 7.00
CA ASN A 68 -10.92 9.83 7.27
C ASN A 68 -12.21 10.45 6.75
N PHE A 69 -12.61 10.10 5.52
CA PHE A 69 -13.84 10.62 4.92
C PHE A 69 -15.08 10.13 5.65
N ALA A 70 -15.17 8.82 5.89
CA ALA A 70 -16.35 8.21 6.50
C ALA A 70 -16.52 8.60 7.96
N ASP A 71 -15.42 8.90 8.67
CA ASP A 71 -15.47 9.29 10.06
C ASP A 71 -16.21 10.62 10.28
N ASN A 72 -16.34 11.44 9.23
CA ASN A 72 -17.12 12.68 9.29
C ASN A 72 -18.63 12.44 9.26
N TYR A 73 -19.08 11.25 8.84
CA TYR A 73 -20.51 10.96 8.62
C TYR A 73 -21.03 9.83 9.50
N THR A 74 -20.15 9.06 10.13
CA THR A 74 -20.55 7.91 10.92
C THR A 74 -19.56 7.71 12.08
N ASN A 75 -19.81 6.69 12.93
CA ASN A 75 -18.92 6.44 14.06
C ASN A 75 -17.61 5.78 13.60
N THR A 76 -16.60 5.81 14.47
CA THR A 76 -15.26 5.33 14.17
C THR A 76 -15.24 3.84 13.81
N ILE A 77 -16.01 3.02 14.52
CA ILE A 77 -16.03 1.57 14.28
C ILE A 77 -16.59 1.28 12.89
N PHE A 78 -17.68 1.95 12.52
CA PHE A 78 -18.31 1.77 11.21
C PHE A 78 -17.41 2.28 10.09
N SER A 79 -16.72 3.40 10.30
CA SER A 79 -15.75 3.94 9.34
C SER A 79 -14.61 2.97 9.08
N MET A 80 -14.08 2.35 10.14
CA MET A 80 -13.03 1.34 10.02
C MET A 80 -13.52 0.12 9.22
N ALA A 81 -14.75 -0.33 9.48
CA ALA A 81 -15.32 -1.46 8.78
C ALA A 81 -15.44 -1.17 7.28
N ILE A 82 -15.94 0.00 6.91
CA ILE A 82 -16.05 0.41 5.51
C ILE A 82 -14.66 0.45 4.85
N GLY A 83 -13.70 1.08 5.51
CA GLY A 83 -12.34 1.17 5.01
C GLY A 83 -11.72 -0.19 4.76
N ILE A 84 -11.85 -1.11 5.71
CA ILE A 84 -11.29 -2.45 5.61
C ILE A 84 -11.95 -3.23 4.47
N VAL A 85 -13.28 -3.18 4.34
CA VAL A 85 -14.00 -3.89 3.28
C VAL A 85 -13.54 -3.41 1.90
N ILE A 86 -13.51 -2.09 1.69
CA ILE A 86 -13.08 -1.52 0.41
C ILE A 86 -11.60 -1.83 0.16
N GLY A 87 -10.78 -1.77 1.20
CA GLY A 87 -9.36 -2.11 1.11
C GLY A 87 -9.12 -3.56 0.69
N LEU A 88 -9.89 -4.50 1.25
CA LEU A 88 -9.79 -5.91 0.87
C LEU A 88 -10.20 -6.13 -0.59
N CYS A 89 -11.26 -5.46 -1.04
CA CYS A 89 -11.68 -5.53 -2.45
C CYS A 89 -10.59 -4.99 -3.37
N LEU A 90 -10.03 -3.84 -3.04
CA LEU A 90 -8.95 -3.23 -3.82
C LEU A 90 -7.69 -4.11 -3.81
N SER A 91 -7.36 -4.68 -2.67
CA SER A 91 -6.22 -5.59 -2.54
C SER A 91 -6.38 -6.82 -3.44
N TYR A 92 -7.59 -7.38 -3.48
CA TYR A 92 -7.88 -8.52 -4.36
C TYR A 92 -7.66 -8.17 -5.82
N ILE A 93 -8.14 -7.00 -6.25
CA ILE A 93 -7.98 -6.54 -7.62
C ILE A 93 -6.50 -6.29 -7.95
N LEU A 94 -5.79 -5.57 -7.07
CA LEU A 94 -4.38 -5.23 -7.31
C LEU A 94 -3.47 -6.45 -7.25
N LYS A 95 -3.80 -7.44 -6.44
CA LYS A 95 -3.03 -8.68 -6.36
C LYS A 95 -3.04 -9.42 -7.70
N LYS A 96 -4.12 -9.29 -8.48
CA LYS A 96 -4.21 -9.88 -9.80
C LYS A 96 -3.22 -9.24 -10.79
N TYR A 97 -2.98 -7.93 -10.67
CA TYR A 97 -2.09 -7.19 -11.56
C TYR A 97 -0.66 -7.08 -11.03
N TYR A 98 -0.49 -7.09 -9.71
CA TYR A 98 0.81 -6.91 -9.05
C TYR A 98 1.01 -7.99 -7.99
N PRO A 99 1.10 -9.26 -8.39
CA PRO A 99 1.27 -10.35 -7.41
C PRO A 99 2.66 -10.29 -6.78
N LYS A 100 2.75 -10.84 -5.58
CA LYS A 100 4.04 -10.98 -4.92
C LYS A 100 4.90 -11.98 -5.71
N PRO A 101 6.13 -11.61 -6.12
CA PRO A 101 6.99 -12.53 -6.83
C PRO A 101 7.48 -13.67 -5.94
N GLU A 102 7.68 -14.83 -6.51
CA GLU A 102 8.23 -15.98 -5.80
C GLU A 102 9.76 -15.89 -5.75
N GLU A 103 10.32 -16.17 -4.57
CA GLU A 103 11.76 -16.06 -4.36
C GLU A 103 12.57 -17.06 -5.19
N ASN A 104 11.97 -18.15 -5.60
CA ASN A 104 12.65 -19.24 -6.33
C ASN A 104 12.67 -19.04 -7.84
N LEU A 105 12.19 -17.90 -8.29
CA LEU A 105 12.25 -17.54 -9.70
C LEU A 105 13.44 -16.60 -9.95
#